data_13a7c9987e4bd024332e05dd2e354e32
#
_entry.id   13a7c9987e4bd024332e05dd2e354e32
#
_cell.length_a   1.000
_cell.length_b   1.000
_cell.length_c   1.000
_cell.angle_alpha   90.00
_cell.angle_beta   90.00
_cell.angle_gamma   90.00
#
_symmetry.space_group_name_H-M   'P 1'
#
loop_
_entity.id
_entity.type
_entity.pdbx_description
1 polymer ?
#
loop_
_entity_poly.entity_id
_entity_poly.type
_entity_poly.pdbx_seq_one_letter_code
_entity_poly.pdbx_strand_id
1 'polypeptide(L)'
;MAVVFGILGILCLIYYGVIVIYSGAGTSFSAIWIILALGFFAAAAVMKFYPRFRDKIPVQLEVAFFSAIAFIFVVVELMMGFSAISFQKESVNYVIVLGAQVRGNKISRTLERRLDKAVEYAAYHPNTVFVLSGGQGDDEDVTEASAMYRYMKSRGVPDYQLLLEESSRSTYENMVYSKILITERERLRRATLRAAMAEYGYLLPPDEE
;
A
#
# COMPACT_ATOMS: atom_id res chain seq x y z
N MET A 1 22.69 -18.91 -23.94
CA MET A 1 21.30 -18.35 -24.04
C MET A 1 20.23 -19.35 -23.63
N ALA A 2 20.05 -20.53 -24.30
CA ALA A 2 19.01 -21.50 -23.90
C ALA A 2 19.09 -21.89 -22.41
N VAL A 3 20.30 -22.10 -21.87
CA VAL A 3 20.52 -22.40 -20.45
C VAL A 3 20.10 -21.23 -19.55
N VAL A 4 20.38 -19.98 -19.96
CA VAL A 4 19.99 -18.78 -19.19
C VAL A 4 18.47 -18.67 -19.11
N PHE A 5 17.75 -18.82 -20.22
CA PHE A 5 16.28 -18.84 -20.20
C PHE A 5 15.71 -20.00 -19.37
N GLY A 6 16.34 -21.18 -19.43
CA GLY A 6 15.97 -22.30 -18.57
C GLY A 6 16.10 -21.98 -17.08
N ILE A 7 17.21 -21.36 -16.67
CA ILE A 7 17.44 -20.91 -15.28
C ILE A 7 16.40 -19.86 -14.86
N LEU A 8 16.11 -18.86 -15.71
CA LEU A 8 15.10 -17.85 -15.43
C LEU A 8 13.72 -18.46 -15.25
N GLY A 9 13.34 -19.42 -16.09
CA GLY A 9 12.09 -20.17 -15.93
C GLY A 9 12.00 -20.92 -14.60
N ILE A 10 13.08 -21.58 -14.18
CA ILE A 10 13.15 -22.26 -12.88
C ILE A 10 13.04 -21.24 -11.73
N LEU A 11 13.72 -20.11 -11.80
CA LEU A 11 13.64 -19.06 -10.78
C LEU A 11 12.22 -18.49 -10.64
N CYS A 12 11.50 -18.31 -11.75
CA CYS A 12 10.10 -17.90 -11.71
C CYS A 12 9.22 -18.94 -11.00
N LEU A 13 9.43 -20.24 -11.22
CA LEU A 13 8.69 -21.30 -10.52
C LEU A 13 9.02 -21.37 -9.04
N ILE A 14 10.29 -21.20 -8.67
CA ILE A 14 10.70 -21.14 -7.26
C ILE A 14 10.04 -19.97 -6.58
N TYR A 15 10.05 -18.79 -7.22
CA TYR A 15 9.43 -17.58 -6.65
C TYR A 15 7.91 -17.73 -6.53
N TYR A 16 7.25 -18.34 -7.53
CA TYR A 16 5.84 -18.73 -7.42
C TYR A 16 5.58 -19.61 -6.20
N GLY A 17 6.41 -20.65 -5.99
CA GLY A 17 6.29 -21.54 -4.83
C GLY A 17 6.42 -20.79 -3.50
N VAL A 18 7.38 -19.86 -3.40
CA VAL A 18 7.55 -19.01 -2.21
C VAL A 18 6.30 -18.16 -1.95
N ILE A 19 5.72 -17.53 -2.99
CA ILE A 19 4.50 -16.74 -2.86
C ILE A 19 3.35 -17.61 -2.34
N VAL A 20 3.14 -18.79 -2.93
CA VAL A 20 2.06 -19.70 -2.54
C VAL A 20 2.21 -20.18 -1.09
N ILE A 21 3.43 -20.50 -0.67
CA ILE A 21 3.71 -20.93 0.72
C ILE A 21 3.45 -19.78 1.71
N TYR A 22 3.80 -18.53 1.34
CA TYR A 22 3.72 -17.38 2.23
C TYR A 22 2.34 -16.72 2.28
N SER A 23 1.65 -16.62 1.12
CA SER A 23 0.40 -15.85 0.97
C SER A 23 -0.82 -16.73 0.65
N GLY A 24 -0.64 -18.04 0.44
CA GLY A 24 -1.71 -18.94 -0.02
C GLY A 24 -1.95 -18.89 -1.53
N ALA A 25 -2.65 -19.91 -2.06
CA ALA A 25 -2.89 -20.08 -3.49
C ALA A 25 -3.90 -19.09 -4.10
N GLY A 26 -4.57 -18.27 -3.28
CA GLY A 26 -5.66 -17.36 -3.71
C GLY A 26 -5.20 -15.98 -4.19
N THR A 27 -3.90 -15.69 -4.25
CA THR A 27 -3.42 -14.38 -4.72
C THR A 27 -3.46 -14.30 -6.24
N SER A 28 -4.32 -13.42 -6.78
CA SER A 28 -4.51 -13.20 -8.23
C SER A 28 -3.21 -12.87 -8.98
N PHE A 29 -2.18 -12.44 -8.27
CA PHE A 29 -0.89 -12.05 -8.83
C PHE A 29 0.11 -13.21 -9.00
N SER A 30 -0.12 -14.36 -8.37
CA SER A 30 0.82 -15.48 -8.42
C SER A 30 0.90 -16.13 -9.80
N ALA A 31 -0.21 -16.16 -10.54
CA ALA A 31 -0.31 -16.77 -11.87
C ALA A 31 0.66 -16.15 -12.91
N ILE A 32 1.03 -14.89 -12.75
CA ILE A 32 1.95 -14.21 -13.70
C ILE A 32 3.33 -14.88 -13.72
N TRP A 33 3.79 -15.45 -12.61
CA TRP A 33 5.08 -16.12 -12.52
C TRP A 33 5.08 -17.47 -13.28
N ILE A 34 3.92 -18.16 -13.34
CA ILE A 34 3.76 -19.36 -14.15
C ILE A 34 3.81 -19.00 -15.64
N ILE A 35 3.11 -17.92 -16.04
CA ILE A 35 3.10 -17.45 -17.43
C ILE A 35 4.52 -17.04 -17.86
N LEU A 36 5.25 -16.33 -17.02
CA LEU A 36 6.65 -15.96 -17.27
C LEU A 36 7.55 -17.18 -17.38
N ALA A 37 7.41 -18.16 -16.49
CA ALA A 37 8.17 -19.41 -16.54
C ALA A 37 7.93 -20.16 -17.86
N LEU A 38 6.66 -20.29 -18.28
CA LEU A 38 6.31 -20.92 -19.58
C LEU A 38 6.92 -20.15 -20.76
N GLY A 39 6.88 -18.83 -20.73
CA GLY A 39 7.52 -17.96 -21.74
C GLY A 39 9.04 -18.20 -21.83
N PHE A 40 9.73 -18.25 -20.68
CA PHE A 40 11.16 -18.53 -20.64
C PHE A 40 11.51 -19.94 -21.10
N PHE A 41 10.72 -20.96 -20.73
CA PHE A 41 10.95 -22.33 -21.22
C PHE A 41 10.67 -22.45 -22.71
N ALA A 42 9.65 -21.78 -23.25
CA ALA A 42 9.39 -21.75 -24.69
C ALA A 42 10.56 -21.08 -25.44
N ALA A 43 11.08 -19.95 -24.93
CA ALA A 43 12.26 -19.29 -25.48
C ALA A 43 13.50 -20.20 -25.44
N ALA A 44 13.73 -20.90 -24.34
CA ALA A 44 14.82 -21.86 -24.22
C ALA A 44 14.69 -23.02 -25.24
N ALA A 45 13.48 -23.53 -25.41
CA ALA A 45 13.19 -24.59 -26.39
C ALA A 45 13.42 -24.11 -27.82
N VAL A 46 12.91 -22.94 -28.20
CA VAL A 46 13.14 -22.34 -29.53
C VAL A 46 14.62 -22.17 -29.80
N MET A 47 15.38 -21.63 -28.84
CA MET A 47 16.82 -21.44 -29.01
C MET A 47 17.62 -22.77 -29.09
N LYS A 48 17.13 -23.83 -28.47
CA LYS A 48 17.74 -25.15 -28.52
C LYS A 48 17.45 -25.90 -29.82
N PHE A 49 16.19 -25.89 -30.26
CA PHE A 49 15.75 -26.71 -31.41
C PHE A 49 15.81 -25.99 -32.75
N TYR A 50 15.87 -24.65 -32.75
CA TYR A 50 15.95 -23.85 -33.97
C TYR A 50 17.20 -22.93 -33.94
N PRO A 51 18.42 -23.48 -34.10
CA PRO A 51 19.68 -22.72 -34.05
C PRO A 51 19.75 -21.63 -35.14
N ARG A 52 19.06 -21.83 -36.29
CA ARG A 52 18.97 -20.82 -37.36
C ARG A 52 18.31 -19.50 -36.94
N PHE A 53 17.45 -19.53 -35.92
CA PHE A 53 16.84 -18.30 -35.36
C PHE A 53 17.87 -17.53 -34.50
N ARG A 54 18.71 -18.23 -33.79
CA ARG A 54 19.78 -17.65 -32.97
C ARG A 54 20.78 -16.85 -33.81
N ASP A 55 21.14 -17.38 -35.00
CA ASP A 55 22.15 -16.77 -35.86
C ASP A 55 21.63 -15.49 -36.56
N LYS A 56 20.32 -15.26 -36.54
CA LYS A 56 19.69 -14.05 -37.10
C LYS A 56 19.54 -12.90 -36.10
N ILE A 57 19.64 -13.17 -34.81
CA ILE A 57 19.55 -12.13 -33.77
C ILE A 57 20.97 -11.70 -33.41
N PRO A 58 21.40 -10.50 -33.75
CA PRO A 58 22.73 -10.01 -33.36
C PRO A 58 22.79 -9.89 -31.83
N VAL A 59 23.88 -10.39 -31.25
CA VAL A 59 24.15 -10.36 -29.79
C VAL A 59 23.98 -8.96 -29.19
N GLN A 60 24.24 -7.93 -29.99
CA GLN A 60 24.05 -6.51 -29.58
C GLN A 60 22.58 -6.20 -29.26
N LEU A 61 21.62 -6.74 -30.01
CA LEU A 61 20.18 -6.56 -29.72
C LEU A 61 19.76 -7.25 -28.42
N GLU A 62 20.30 -8.44 -28.16
CA GLU A 62 20.05 -9.15 -26.90
C GLU A 62 20.61 -8.37 -25.70
N VAL A 63 21.86 -7.93 -25.81
CA VAL A 63 22.50 -7.11 -24.78
C VAL A 63 21.74 -5.80 -24.56
N ALA A 64 21.36 -5.10 -25.63
CA ALA A 64 20.58 -3.85 -25.55
C ALA A 64 19.23 -4.08 -24.85
N PHE A 65 18.52 -5.17 -25.18
CA PHE A 65 17.23 -5.50 -24.57
C PHE A 65 17.35 -5.76 -23.06
N PHE A 66 18.30 -6.62 -22.65
CA PHE A 66 18.51 -6.90 -21.23
C PHE A 66 19.05 -5.69 -20.46
N SER A 67 19.91 -4.88 -21.09
CA SER A 67 20.40 -3.63 -20.50
C SER A 67 19.25 -2.63 -20.29
N ALA A 68 18.33 -2.51 -21.24
CA ALA A 68 17.16 -1.64 -21.10
C ALA A 68 16.25 -2.09 -19.94
N ILE A 69 15.99 -3.39 -19.81
CA ILE A 69 15.20 -3.93 -18.68
C ILE A 69 15.90 -3.66 -17.34
N ALA A 70 17.21 -3.95 -17.26
CA ALA A 70 18.00 -3.69 -16.06
C ALA A 70 18.01 -2.20 -15.70
N PHE A 71 18.14 -1.33 -16.68
CA PHE A 71 18.09 0.12 -16.49
C PHE A 71 16.74 0.57 -15.93
N ILE A 72 15.62 0.13 -16.53
CA ILE A 72 14.27 0.44 -16.04
C ILE A 72 14.11 -0.04 -14.60
N PHE A 73 14.57 -1.26 -14.28
CA PHE A 73 14.50 -1.80 -12.94
C PHE A 73 15.26 -0.92 -11.94
N VAL A 74 16.50 -0.55 -12.26
CA VAL A 74 17.32 0.32 -11.40
C VAL A 74 16.67 1.69 -11.21
N VAL A 75 16.10 2.28 -12.27
CA VAL A 75 15.38 3.56 -12.17
C VAL A 75 14.19 3.46 -11.23
N VAL A 76 13.38 2.40 -11.35
CA VAL A 76 12.22 2.17 -10.47
C VAL A 76 12.67 1.99 -9.02
N GLU A 77 13.70 1.19 -8.77
CA GLU A 77 14.25 0.99 -7.42
C GLU A 77 14.78 2.29 -6.81
N LEU A 78 15.49 3.11 -7.60
CA LEU A 78 15.95 4.42 -7.16
C LEU A 78 14.77 5.35 -6.83
N MET A 79 13.74 5.41 -7.68
CA MET A 79 12.54 6.21 -7.42
C MET A 79 11.83 5.76 -6.13
N MET A 80 11.68 4.45 -5.91
CA MET A 80 11.11 3.89 -4.68
C MET A 80 11.97 4.23 -3.47
N GLY A 81 13.30 4.10 -3.58
CA GLY A 81 14.24 4.46 -2.52
C GLY A 81 14.18 5.94 -2.15
N PHE A 82 14.15 6.84 -3.12
CA PHE A 82 13.98 8.28 -2.88
C PHE A 82 12.64 8.61 -2.21
N SER A 83 11.54 7.97 -2.65
CA SER A 83 10.23 8.14 -2.01
C SER A 83 10.20 7.65 -0.56
N ALA A 84 10.91 6.56 -0.26
CA ALA A 84 11.00 6.01 1.09
C ALA A 84 11.79 6.90 2.08
N ILE A 85 12.75 7.69 1.55
CA ILE A 85 13.58 8.62 2.35
C ILE A 85 12.89 9.97 2.52
N SER A 86 11.89 10.29 1.72
CA SER A 86 11.16 11.55 1.77
C SER A 86 10.26 11.58 3.00
N PHE A 87 10.83 11.84 4.17
CA PHE A 87 10.08 12.13 5.39
C PHE A 87 9.44 13.49 5.24
N GLN A 88 8.12 13.52 5.14
CA GLN A 88 7.36 14.75 5.21
C GLN A 88 7.48 15.27 6.66
N LYS A 89 8.35 16.26 6.86
CA LYS A 89 8.55 16.89 8.16
C LYS A 89 7.43 17.87 8.53
N GLU A 90 6.54 18.17 7.59
CA GLU A 90 5.45 19.10 7.79
C GLU A 90 4.32 18.41 8.57
N SER A 91 3.79 19.15 9.56
CA SER A 91 2.61 18.69 10.28
C SER A 91 1.38 18.76 9.38
N VAL A 92 0.65 17.65 9.28
CA VAL A 92 -0.62 17.59 8.55
C VAL A 92 -1.78 17.51 9.54
N ASN A 93 -2.94 18.03 9.15
CA ASN A 93 -4.13 18.00 10.00
C ASN A 93 -4.71 16.58 10.10
N TYR A 94 -4.64 15.80 9.02
CA TYR A 94 -5.19 14.45 8.95
C TYR A 94 -4.19 13.47 8.34
N VAL A 95 -4.13 12.28 8.92
CA VAL A 95 -3.40 11.12 8.42
C VAL A 95 -4.39 9.97 8.23
N ILE A 96 -4.50 9.42 7.03
CA ILE A 96 -5.29 8.22 6.77
C ILE A 96 -4.39 7.00 6.95
N VAL A 97 -4.75 6.13 7.89
CA VAL A 97 -4.07 4.84 8.12
C VAL A 97 -4.93 3.76 7.49
N LEU A 98 -4.44 3.19 6.41
CA LEU A 98 -5.14 2.12 5.69
C LEU A 98 -4.94 0.78 6.38
N GLY A 99 -5.99 -0.01 6.48
CA GLY A 99 -5.93 -1.38 6.95
C GLY A 99 -5.02 -2.28 6.10
N ALA A 100 -4.64 -3.41 6.64
CA ALA A 100 -3.82 -4.41 5.98
C ALA A 100 -4.02 -5.78 6.63
N GLN A 101 -5.20 -6.30 6.51
CA GLN A 101 -5.63 -7.61 6.99
C GLN A 101 -5.49 -7.84 8.52
N VAL A 102 -6.59 -8.25 9.11
CA VAL A 102 -6.70 -8.77 10.48
C VAL A 102 -7.02 -10.26 10.38
N ARG A 103 -6.47 -11.11 11.23
CA ARG A 103 -6.79 -12.53 11.31
C ARG A 103 -7.42 -12.83 12.65
N GLY A 104 -8.72 -13.07 12.66
CA GLY A 104 -9.50 -13.10 13.89
C GLY A 104 -9.36 -11.75 14.62
N ASN A 105 -8.72 -11.76 15.79
CA ASN A 105 -8.49 -10.56 16.60
C ASN A 105 -7.06 -10.01 16.53
N LYS A 106 -6.19 -10.58 15.68
CA LYS A 106 -4.77 -10.22 15.60
C LYS A 106 -4.48 -9.42 14.34
N ILE A 107 -3.83 -8.28 14.51
CA ILE A 107 -3.30 -7.48 13.41
C ILE A 107 -2.15 -8.19 12.71
N SER A 108 -2.04 -8.05 11.39
CA SER A 108 -0.90 -8.56 10.62
C SER A 108 0.38 -7.78 10.96
N ARG A 109 1.55 -8.40 10.77
CA ARG A 109 2.85 -7.71 10.97
C ARG A 109 3.00 -6.46 10.09
N THR A 110 2.39 -6.48 8.91
CA THR A 110 2.39 -5.32 8.00
C THR A 110 1.58 -4.18 8.59
N LEU A 111 0.40 -4.47 9.15
CA LEU A 111 -0.45 -3.51 9.81
C LEU A 111 0.22 -2.97 11.08
N GLU A 112 0.82 -3.84 11.89
CA GLU A 112 1.55 -3.46 13.10
C GLU A 112 2.65 -2.43 12.82
N ARG A 113 3.52 -2.68 11.83
CA ARG A 113 4.57 -1.74 11.43
C ARG A 113 4.02 -0.38 10.95
N ARG A 114 2.88 -0.39 10.26
CA ARG A 114 2.20 0.82 9.82
C ARG A 114 1.67 1.62 11.01
N LEU A 115 1.07 0.93 11.97
CA LEU A 115 0.54 1.52 13.20
C LEU A 115 1.67 2.05 14.11
N ASP A 116 2.79 1.33 14.22
CA ASP A 116 3.96 1.82 14.96
C ASP A 116 4.45 3.17 14.40
N LYS A 117 4.48 3.32 13.06
CA LYS A 117 4.82 4.60 12.43
C LYS A 117 3.78 5.68 12.67
N ALA A 118 2.50 5.33 12.69
CA ALA A 118 1.43 6.27 13.02
C ALA A 118 1.52 6.74 14.49
N VAL A 119 1.81 5.82 15.42
CA VAL A 119 2.02 6.14 16.84
C VAL A 119 3.24 7.05 17.02
N GLU A 120 4.36 6.72 16.36
CA GLU A 120 5.57 7.57 16.37
C GLU A 120 5.24 9.00 15.87
N TYR A 121 4.48 9.11 14.77
CA TYR A 121 4.08 10.40 14.23
C TYR A 121 3.14 11.15 15.20
N ALA A 122 2.19 10.46 15.83
CA ALA A 122 1.26 11.04 16.79
C ALA A 122 1.97 11.67 17.99
N ALA A 123 3.06 11.08 18.46
CA ALA A 123 3.84 11.58 19.59
C ALA A 123 4.46 12.98 19.32
N TYR A 124 4.80 13.26 18.06
CA TYR A 124 5.37 14.56 17.65
C TYR A 124 4.33 15.55 17.12
N HIS A 125 3.11 15.08 16.81
CA HIS A 125 2.05 15.89 16.20
C HIS A 125 0.73 15.77 16.96
N PRO A 126 0.58 16.41 18.13
CA PRO A 126 -0.59 16.25 19.01
C PRO A 126 -1.89 16.79 18.41
N ASN A 127 -1.82 17.63 17.38
CA ASN A 127 -2.99 18.18 16.69
C ASN A 127 -3.43 17.40 15.46
N THR A 128 -2.66 16.39 15.03
CA THR A 128 -3.00 15.55 13.88
C THR A 128 -4.05 14.53 14.26
N VAL A 129 -5.04 14.37 13.40
CA VAL A 129 -6.10 13.38 13.54
C VAL A 129 -5.84 12.21 12.60
N PHE A 130 -5.92 10.99 13.12
CA PHE A 130 -5.71 9.75 12.38
C PHE A 130 -7.06 9.15 12.00
N VAL A 131 -7.32 9.04 10.71
CA VAL A 131 -8.48 8.28 10.18
C VAL A 131 -8.04 6.85 9.99
N LEU A 132 -8.55 5.95 10.80
CA LEU A 132 -8.28 4.52 10.75
C LEU A 132 -9.34 3.90 9.82
N SER A 133 -8.91 3.60 8.58
CA SER A 133 -9.85 3.17 7.53
C SER A 133 -9.63 1.72 7.15
N GLY A 134 -10.69 0.93 7.29
CA GLY A 134 -10.74 -0.49 6.95
C GLY A 134 -11.96 -1.17 7.53
N GLY A 135 -12.79 -1.74 6.67
CA GLY A 135 -13.97 -2.51 7.05
C GLY A 135 -13.65 -3.89 7.60
N GLN A 136 -14.61 -4.76 7.59
CA GLN A 136 -14.48 -6.14 8.03
C GLN A 136 -14.35 -7.07 6.82
N GLY A 137 -13.27 -7.84 6.78
CA GLY A 137 -13.08 -8.91 5.82
C GLY A 137 -13.88 -10.17 6.17
N ASP A 138 -14.03 -11.10 5.22
CA ASP A 138 -14.84 -12.31 5.37
C ASP A 138 -14.33 -13.23 6.51
N ASP A 139 -13.04 -13.22 6.78
CA ASP A 139 -12.36 -14.05 7.80
C ASP A 139 -12.02 -13.25 9.09
N GLU A 140 -12.64 -12.10 9.31
CA GLU A 140 -12.31 -11.19 10.40
C GLU A 140 -13.46 -11.11 11.42
N ASP A 141 -13.13 -11.21 12.72
CA ASP A 141 -14.10 -11.08 13.81
C ASP A 141 -14.46 -9.61 14.10
N VAL A 142 -13.61 -8.68 13.66
CA VAL A 142 -13.72 -7.24 13.90
C VAL A 142 -13.27 -6.47 12.67
N THR A 143 -13.72 -5.23 12.53
CA THR A 143 -13.25 -4.34 11.47
C THR A 143 -11.75 -4.02 11.65
N GLU A 144 -11.04 -3.84 10.54
CA GLU A 144 -9.62 -3.43 10.58
C GLU A 144 -9.48 -2.10 11.33
N ALA A 145 -10.39 -1.14 11.11
CA ALA A 145 -10.41 0.14 11.80
C ALA A 145 -10.52 -0.01 13.32
N SER A 146 -11.40 -0.90 13.79
CA SER A 146 -11.57 -1.18 15.23
C SER A 146 -10.32 -1.84 15.83
N ALA A 147 -9.67 -2.75 15.10
CA ALA A 147 -8.41 -3.36 15.53
C ALA A 147 -7.27 -2.32 15.61
N MET A 148 -7.17 -1.43 14.60
CA MET A 148 -6.20 -0.32 14.58
C MET A 148 -6.42 0.65 15.75
N TYR A 149 -7.67 1.00 16.03
CA TYR A 149 -8.03 1.87 17.15
C TYR A 149 -7.55 1.29 18.48
N ARG A 150 -7.87 0.01 18.75
CA ARG A 150 -7.42 -0.65 19.99
C ARG A 150 -5.90 -0.63 20.12
N TYR A 151 -5.19 -0.87 19.02
CA TYR A 151 -3.73 -0.84 19.01
C TYR A 151 -3.18 0.55 19.34
N MET A 152 -3.61 1.59 18.61
CA MET A 152 -3.11 2.96 18.83
C MET A 152 -3.47 3.49 20.22
N LYS A 153 -4.68 3.18 20.70
CA LYS A 153 -5.11 3.54 22.06
C LYS A 153 -4.24 2.87 23.13
N SER A 154 -3.91 1.59 22.95
CA SER A 154 -3.01 0.88 23.88
C SER A 154 -1.60 1.44 23.92
N ARG A 155 -1.18 2.17 22.88
CA ARG A 155 0.10 2.87 22.78
C ARG A 155 0.03 4.32 23.23
N GLY A 156 -1.10 4.75 23.82
CA GLY A 156 -1.26 6.05 24.43
C GLY A 156 -1.74 7.17 23.50
N VAL A 157 -2.16 6.85 22.26
CA VAL A 157 -2.77 7.85 21.37
C VAL A 157 -4.17 8.19 21.90
N PRO A 158 -4.48 9.47 22.15
CA PRO A 158 -5.75 9.87 22.74
C PRO A 158 -6.92 9.75 21.75
N ASP A 159 -8.13 9.51 22.28
CA ASP A 159 -9.34 9.27 21.49
C ASP A 159 -9.69 10.41 20.54
N TYR A 160 -9.42 11.66 20.93
CA TYR A 160 -9.71 12.84 20.08
C TYR A 160 -8.89 12.91 18.80
N GLN A 161 -7.78 12.18 18.75
CA GLN A 161 -6.95 12.04 17.55
C GLN A 161 -7.37 10.86 16.66
N LEU A 162 -8.31 10.02 17.07
CA LEU A 162 -8.67 8.79 16.36
C LEU A 162 -10.08 8.89 15.77
N LEU A 163 -10.20 8.67 14.47
CA LEU A 163 -11.46 8.53 13.75
C LEU A 163 -11.51 7.16 13.10
N LEU A 164 -12.63 6.46 13.26
CA LEU A 164 -12.85 5.14 12.65
C LEU A 164 -13.68 5.28 11.39
N GLU A 165 -13.21 4.65 10.32
CA GLU A 165 -13.97 4.41 9.11
C GLU A 165 -14.02 2.89 8.91
N GLU A 166 -15.21 2.30 9.08
CA GLU A 166 -15.40 0.84 9.21
C GLU A 166 -16.20 0.23 8.05
N SER A 167 -16.53 1.03 7.04
CA SER A 167 -17.45 0.62 5.96
C SER A 167 -16.74 0.20 4.68
N SER A 168 -15.48 0.56 4.50
CA SER A 168 -14.72 0.34 3.29
C SER A 168 -14.31 -1.12 3.09
N ARG A 169 -14.37 -1.59 1.82
CA ARG A 169 -13.96 -2.93 1.39
C ARG A 169 -12.87 -2.92 0.32
N SER A 170 -12.45 -1.74 -0.10
CA SER A 170 -11.40 -1.55 -1.11
C SER A 170 -10.57 -0.31 -0.79
N THR A 171 -9.36 -0.23 -1.33
CA THR A 171 -8.49 0.95 -1.18
C THR A 171 -9.16 2.22 -1.72
N TYR A 172 -9.95 2.10 -2.78
CA TYR A 172 -10.72 3.22 -3.32
C TYR A 172 -11.76 3.71 -2.32
N GLU A 173 -12.54 2.81 -1.73
CA GLU A 173 -13.54 3.13 -0.71
C GLU A 173 -12.90 3.70 0.55
N ASN A 174 -11.75 3.16 0.99
CA ASN A 174 -10.97 3.73 2.09
C ASN A 174 -10.71 5.23 1.88
N MET A 175 -10.26 5.62 0.69
CA MET A 175 -9.98 7.02 0.39
C MET A 175 -11.24 7.88 0.31
N VAL A 176 -12.31 7.36 -0.34
CA VAL A 176 -13.58 8.08 -0.50
C VAL A 176 -14.26 8.29 0.85
N TYR A 177 -14.41 7.24 1.65
CA TYR A 177 -15.12 7.31 2.94
C TYR A 177 -14.31 8.10 3.97
N SER A 178 -12.98 7.96 3.98
CA SER A 178 -12.12 8.82 4.81
C SER A 178 -12.28 10.29 4.45
N LYS A 179 -12.35 10.63 3.14
CA LYS A 179 -12.57 12.01 2.70
C LYS A 179 -13.93 12.55 3.19
N ILE A 180 -15.00 11.76 3.08
CA ILE A 180 -16.34 12.15 3.56
C ILE A 180 -16.27 12.41 5.07
N LEU A 181 -15.66 11.51 5.84
CA LEU A 181 -15.55 11.62 7.28
C LEU A 181 -14.77 12.87 7.72
N ILE A 182 -13.65 13.15 7.04
CA ILE A 182 -12.83 14.35 7.28
C ILE A 182 -13.64 15.61 6.96
N THR A 183 -14.33 15.65 5.83
CA THR A 183 -15.13 16.82 5.39
C THR A 183 -16.23 17.11 6.39
N GLU A 184 -16.96 16.11 6.86
CA GLU A 184 -18.03 16.29 7.84
C GLU A 184 -17.50 16.76 9.20
N ARG A 185 -16.36 16.21 9.65
CA ARG A 185 -15.71 16.66 10.87
C ARG A 185 -15.29 18.14 10.78
N GLU A 186 -14.70 18.57 9.68
CA GLU A 186 -14.31 19.96 9.47
C GLU A 186 -15.52 20.90 9.43
N ARG A 187 -16.61 20.47 8.79
CA ARG A 187 -17.88 21.20 8.79
C ARG A 187 -18.42 21.40 10.19
N LEU A 188 -18.48 20.34 10.99
CA LEU A 188 -18.94 20.40 12.38
C LEU A 188 -18.01 21.30 13.23
N ARG A 189 -16.69 21.18 13.08
CA ARG A 189 -15.70 22.01 13.77
C ARG A 189 -15.91 23.49 13.46
N ARG A 190 -16.12 23.83 12.18
CA ARG A 190 -16.38 25.22 11.76
C ARG A 190 -17.72 25.72 12.33
N ALA A 191 -18.77 24.91 12.30
CA ALA A 191 -20.06 25.26 12.87
C ALA A 191 -19.97 25.53 14.38
N THR A 192 -19.27 24.66 15.12
CA THR A 192 -19.04 24.85 16.57
C THR A 192 -18.23 26.12 16.85
N LEU A 193 -17.19 26.38 16.07
CA LEU A 193 -16.37 27.59 16.22
C LEU A 193 -17.20 28.85 15.95
N ARG A 194 -18.03 28.85 14.89
CA ARG A 194 -18.94 29.95 14.59
C ARG A 194 -19.92 30.21 15.72
N ALA A 195 -20.53 29.17 16.26
CA ALA A 195 -21.48 29.30 17.39
C ALA A 195 -20.77 29.91 18.61
N ALA A 196 -19.58 29.40 18.95
CA ALA A 196 -18.79 29.95 20.07
C ALA A 196 -18.39 31.42 19.83
N MET A 197 -17.94 31.76 18.62
CA MET A 197 -17.57 33.16 18.32
C MET A 197 -18.78 34.10 18.32
N ALA A 198 -19.94 33.66 17.85
CA ALA A 198 -21.17 34.45 17.89
C ALA A 198 -21.61 34.76 19.33
N GLU A 199 -21.39 33.84 20.26
CA GLU A 199 -21.65 34.03 21.68
C GLU A 199 -20.80 35.22 22.27
N TYR A 200 -19.60 35.42 21.75
CA TYR A 200 -18.70 36.53 22.14
C TYR A 200 -18.81 37.76 21.22
N GLY A 201 -19.81 37.81 20.33
CA GLY A 201 -20.04 38.95 19.43
C GLY A 201 -19.13 39.04 18.23
N TYR A 202 -18.36 37.99 17.90
CA TYR A 202 -17.52 37.91 16.70
C TYR A 202 -18.27 37.27 15.55
N LEU A 203 -18.27 37.93 14.39
CA LEU A 203 -18.82 37.38 13.15
C LEU A 203 -17.67 36.82 12.28
N LEU A 204 -17.68 35.55 12.02
CA LEU A 204 -16.80 34.94 11.01
C LEU A 204 -17.32 35.23 9.59
N PRO A 205 -16.44 35.45 8.61
CA PRO A 205 -16.85 35.60 7.23
C PRO A 205 -17.62 34.35 6.76
N PRO A 206 -18.54 34.47 5.80
CA PRO A 206 -19.18 33.32 5.19
C PRO A 206 -18.14 32.39 4.56
N ASP A 207 -18.42 31.09 4.52
CA ASP A 207 -17.57 30.13 3.82
C ASP A 207 -17.48 30.51 2.34
N GLU A 208 -16.25 30.65 1.83
CA GLU A 208 -16.04 30.58 0.39
C GLU A 208 -16.31 29.11 -0.03
N GLU A 209 -17.32 28.91 -0.89
CA GLU A 209 -17.74 27.62 -1.43
C GLU A 209 -16.68 26.97 -2.32
#